data_64315cd04d41cd7ef4788b78e920bc01
#
_entry.id   64315cd04d41cd7ef4788b78e920bc01
#
_cell.length_a   1.000
_cell.length_b   1.000
_cell.length_c   1.000
_cell.angle_alpha   90.00
_cell.angle_beta   90.00
_cell.angle_gamma   90.00
#
_symmetry.space_group_name_H-M   'P 1'
#
loop_
_entity.id
_entity.type
_entity.pdbx_description
1 polymer ?
#
loop_
_entity_poly.entity_id
_entity_poly.type
_entity_poly.pdbx_seq_one_letter_code
_entity_poly.pdbx_strand_id
1 'polypeptide(L)'
;NLGRYTFADVASYRLKQGPIRILSACGSLVVVALYLIAQMVGAGKLIELLFGLNYHIAVVLVGVLMMMYVLFGGMLATTWVQIIKAVLLLFGASFMAFMVMKHVGFSFNNLFSEAMAVHPKGVDIMKPGGLVKDPISALSLGLGLMFGTAGLPHILMRFFTVSDAREARKSVFYATGFMGSFYILTFIIGFGAIMLVGANPEYKDAAGHLIGGNNMAAVHLANAVGGNLFLGFISAVAFATILAVVAGLTLAGASAVSHDLYANVFKKGATEREELRVSKITVPVSYTHLRAHETKANL
;
A
#
# COMPACT_ATOMS: atom_id res chain seq x y z
N ASN A 1 -18.99 -15.52 -14.77
CA ASN A 1 -19.81 -14.78 -13.76
C ASN A 1 -20.24 -15.71 -12.61
N LEU A 2 -19.27 -16.27 -11.88
CA LEU A 2 -19.53 -17.18 -10.75
C LEU A 2 -19.55 -16.45 -9.38
N GLY A 3 -19.08 -15.23 -9.31
CA GLY A 3 -19.06 -14.41 -8.09
C GLY A 3 -19.72 -13.06 -8.29
N ARG A 4 -20.22 -12.49 -7.19
CA ARG A 4 -20.89 -11.18 -7.20
C ARG A 4 -20.06 -10.09 -6.51
N TYR A 5 -19.48 -10.40 -5.34
CA TYR A 5 -18.87 -9.38 -4.49
C TYR A 5 -17.50 -9.76 -3.91
N THR A 6 -17.29 -11.06 -3.55
CA THR A 6 -16.09 -11.51 -2.87
C THR A 6 -15.48 -12.77 -3.51
N PHE A 7 -14.20 -13.01 -3.23
CA PHE A 7 -13.55 -14.26 -3.68
C PHE A 7 -14.20 -15.51 -3.05
N ALA A 8 -14.79 -15.38 -1.88
CA ALA A 8 -15.53 -16.47 -1.23
C ALA A 8 -16.70 -16.98 -2.09
N ASP A 9 -17.34 -16.11 -2.89
CA ASP A 9 -18.38 -16.51 -3.83
C ASP A 9 -17.85 -17.50 -4.88
N VAL A 10 -16.64 -17.25 -5.40
CA VAL A 10 -16.01 -18.15 -6.39
C VAL A 10 -15.56 -19.46 -5.75
N ALA A 11 -14.93 -19.38 -4.58
CA ALA A 11 -14.46 -20.57 -3.86
C ALA A 11 -15.61 -21.46 -3.41
N SER A 12 -16.71 -20.89 -2.97
CA SER A 12 -17.90 -21.61 -2.52
C SER A 12 -18.68 -22.30 -3.65
N TYR A 13 -18.39 -22.00 -4.91
CA TYR A 13 -18.99 -22.70 -6.04
C TYR A 13 -18.58 -24.19 -6.11
N ARG A 14 -17.35 -24.52 -5.72
CA ARG A 14 -16.83 -25.90 -5.71
C ARG A 14 -16.69 -26.51 -4.33
N LEU A 15 -16.70 -25.72 -3.28
CA LEU A 15 -16.46 -26.13 -1.91
C LEU A 15 -17.70 -25.89 -1.05
N LYS A 16 -17.76 -26.52 0.15
CA LYS A 16 -18.88 -26.33 1.08
C LYS A 16 -18.98 -24.86 1.51
N GLN A 17 -20.14 -24.23 1.24
CA GLN A 17 -20.32 -22.78 1.38
C GLN A 17 -20.03 -22.27 2.80
N GLY A 18 -20.61 -22.87 3.85
CA GLY A 18 -20.46 -22.38 5.22
C GLY A 18 -19.00 -22.29 5.68
N PRO A 19 -18.25 -23.41 5.75
CA PRO A 19 -16.84 -23.39 6.19
C PRO A 19 -15.95 -22.47 5.35
N ILE A 20 -16.13 -22.47 4.01
CA ILE A 20 -15.29 -21.67 3.10
C ILE A 20 -15.55 -20.18 3.28
N ARG A 21 -16.81 -19.77 3.43
CA ARG A 21 -17.13 -18.35 3.66
C ARG A 21 -16.57 -17.85 4.99
N ILE A 22 -16.70 -18.64 6.06
CA ILE A 22 -16.13 -18.28 7.36
C ILE A 22 -14.61 -18.16 7.27
N LEU A 23 -13.93 -19.17 6.70
CA LEU A 23 -12.47 -19.16 6.58
C LEU A 23 -11.97 -18.00 5.72
N SER A 24 -12.60 -17.77 4.56
CA SER A 24 -12.26 -16.70 3.65
C SER A 24 -12.50 -15.31 4.27
N ALA A 25 -13.61 -15.12 4.98
CA ALA A 25 -13.91 -13.87 5.66
C ALA A 25 -12.92 -13.60 6.80
N CYS A 26 -12.64 -14.58 7.65
CA CYS A 26 -11.65 -14.44 8.72
C CYS A 26 -10.25 -14.13 8.16
N GLY A 27 -9.80 -14.87 7.14
CA GLY A 27 -8.53 -14.62 6.48
C GLY A 27 -8.46 -13.21 5.86
N SER A 28 -9.52 -12.79 5.16
CA SER A 28 -9.61 -11.45 4.59
C SER A 28 -9.55 -10.36 5.66
N LEU A 29 -10.25 -10.55 6.79
CA LEU A 29 -10.25 -9.56 7.88
C LEU A 29 -8.86 -9.43 8.53
N VAL A 30 -8.15 -10.54 8.75
CA VAL A 30 -6.78 -10.51 9.29
C VAL A 30 -5.84 -9.76 8.33
N VAL A 31 -5.88 -10.09 7.03
CA VAL A 31 -5.06 -9.43 6.02
C VAL A 31 -5.38 -7.93 5.94
N VAL A 32 -6.67 -7.58 5.90
CA VAL A 32 -7.12 -6.18 5.86
C VAL A 32 -6.65 -5.42 7.10
N ALA A 33 -6.76 -6.00 8.30
CA ALA A 33 -6.34 -5.36 9.55
C ALA A 33 -4.84 -5.06 9.54
N LEU A 34 -4.00 -6.07 9.26
CA LEU A 34 -2.54 -5.89 9.23
C LEU A 34 -2.10 -4.87 8.17
N TYR A 35 -2.73 -4.89 7.00
CA TYR A 35 -2.40 -3.96 5.94
C TYR A 35 -2.85 -2.53 6.24
N LEU A 36 -4.03 -2.36 6.86
CA LEU A 36 -4.51 -1.04 7.28
C LEU A 36 -3.59 -0.42 8.33
N ILE A 37 -3.09 -1.19 9.30
CA ILE A 37 -2.10 -0.71 10.28
C ILE A 37 -0.88 -0.14 9.56
N ALA A 38 -0.30 -0.91 8.63
CA ALA A 38 0.87 -0.45 7.87
C ALA A 38 0.60 0.85 7.08
N GLN A 39 -0.58 0.98 6.48
CA GLN A 39 -0.98 2.19 5.74
C GLN A 39 -1.16 3.40 6.67
N MET A 40 -1.74 3.21 7.84
CA MET A 40 -1.96 4.29 8.82
C MET A 40 -0.64 4.80 9.38
N VAL A 41 0.31 3.91 9.67
CA VAL A 41 1.68 4.30 10.09
C VAL A 41 2.35 5.17 9.01
N GLY A 42 2.29 4.75 7.74
CA GLY A 42 2.85 5.52 6.63
C GLY A 42 2.21 6.89 6.47
N ALA A 43 0.88 6.97 6.55
CA ALA A 43 0.16 8.23 6.44
C ALA A 43 0.43 9.17 7.63
N GLY A 44 0.45 8.65 8.85
CA GLY A 44 0.76 9.42 10.06
C GLY A 44 2.15 10.03 9.99
N LYS A 45 3.16 9.23 9.60
CA LYS A 45 4.54 9.71 9.45
C LYS A 45 4.69 10.76 8.33
N LEU A 46 3.95 10.61 7.23
CA LEU A 46 3.97 11.59 6.16
C LEU A 46 3.40 12.94 6.61
N ILE A 47 2.27 12.93 7.31
CA ILE A 47 1.64 14.16 7.83
C ILE A 47 2.49 14.79 8.95
N GLU A 48 3.09 13.99 9.84
CA GLU A 48 4.05 14.45 10.84
C GLU A 48 5.22 15.19 10.16
N LEU A 49 5.82 14.59 9.12
CA LEU A 49 6.94 15.18 8.38
C LEU A 49 6.58 16.49 7.68
N LEU A 50 5.41 16.53 7.03
CA LEU A 50 5.03 17.70 6.21
C LEU A 50 4.52 18.89 7.01
N PHE A 51 3.80 18.62 8.09
CA PHE A 51 3.11 19.67 8.85
C PHE A 51 3.64 19.86 10.27
N GLY A 52 4.61 19.06 10.72
CA GLY A 52 5.15 19.13 12.07
C GLY A 52 4.14 18.75 13.17
N LEU A 53 3.05 18.07 12.80
CA LEU A 53 2.02 17.64 13.75
C LEU A 53 2.50 16.47 14.59
N ASN A 54 2.02 16.39 15.84
CA ASN A 54 2.24 15.17 16.63
C ASN A 54 1.66 13.96 15.91
N TYR A 55 2.40 12.85 15.89
CA TYR A 55 2.05 11.62 15.18
C TYR A 55 0.62 11.14 15.50
N HIS A 56 0.23 11.14 16.77
CA HIS A 56 -1.12 10.69 17.17
C HIS A 56 -2.24 11.58 16.61
N ILE A 57 -2.01 12.90 16.55
CA ILE A 57 -2.95 13.84 15.95
C ILE A 57 -3.02 13.62 14.45
N ALA A 58 -1.88 13.42 13.79
CA ALA A 58 -1.78 13.13 12.37
C ALA A 58 -2.58 11.87 11.99
N VAL A 59 -2.40 10.76 12.74
CA VAL A 59 -3.14 9.51 12.53
C VAL A 59 -4.65 9.68 12.69
N VAL A 60 -5.10 10.43 13.72
CA VAL A 60 -6.53 10.70 13.93
C VAL A 60 -7.12 11.51 12.77
N LEU A 61 -6.45 12.57 12.37
CA LEU A 61 -6.88 13.43 11.26
C LEU A 61 -7.00 12.63 9.96
N VAL A 62 -5.97 11.85 9.64
CA VAL A 62 -5.96 10.97 8.47
C VAL A 62 -7.11 9.95 8.55
N GLY A 63 -7.30 9.32 9.71
CA GLY A 63 -8.38 8.34 9.92
C GLY A 63 -9.77 8.92 9.68
N VAL A 64 -10.03 10.14 10.17
CA VAL A 64 -11.31 10.84 9.94
C VAL A 64 -11.50 11.16 8.45
N LEU A 65 -10.48 11.70 7.78
CA LEU A 65 -10.54 11.98 6.35
C LEU A 65 -10.80 10.71 5.53
N MET A 66 -10.14 9.61 5.89
CA MET A 66 -10.32 8.32 5.22
C MET A 66 -11.72 7.76 5.42
N MET A 67 -12.28 7.83 6.64
CA MET A 67 -13.66 7.41 6.90
C MET A 67 -14.66 8.21 6.06
N MET A 68 -14.52 9.52 6.00
CA MET A 68 -15.36 10.37 5.16
C MET A 68 -15.26 9.96 3.69
N TYR A 69 -14.04 9.79 3.19
CA TYR A 69 -13.82 9.39 1.79
C TYR A 69 -14.46 8.04 1.44
N VAL A 70 -14.35 7.04 2.33
CA VAL A 70 -14.93 5.70 2.11
C VAL A 70 -16.46 5.73 2.18
N LEU A 71 -17.03 6.43 3.16
CA LEU A 71 -18.48 6.48 3.35
C LEU A 71 -19.22 7.19 2.20
N PHE A 72 -18.62 8.22 1.62
CA PHE A 72 -19.23 9.01 0.54
C PHE A 72 -18.77 8.60 -0.87
N GLY A 73 -17.56 8.02 -1.02
CA GLY A 73 -16.95 7.79 -2.34
C GLY A 73 -17.46 6.56 -3.08
N GLY A 74 -17.81 5.50 -2.38
CA GLY A 74 -18.21 4.22 -3.00
C GLY A 74 -17.11 3.58 -3.90
N MET A 75 -17.46 2.48 -4.57
CA MET A 75 -16.48 1.68 -5.33
C MET A 75 -16.07 2.32 -6.66
N LEU A 76 -16.96 3.05 -7.32
CA LEU A 76 -16.68 3.71 -8.60
C LEU A 76 -15.71 4.89 -8.43
N ALA A 77 -15.98 5.76 -7.45
CA ALA A 77 -15.11 6.89 -7.15
C ALA A 77 -13.71 6.43 -6.74
N THR A 78 -13.60 5.39 -5.92
CA THR A 78 -12.29 4.82 -5.53
C THR A 78 -11.52 4.27 -6.72
N THR A 79 -12.19 3.73 -7.74
CA THR A 79 -11.53 3.22 -8.95
C THR A 79 -10.95 4.35 -9.79
N TRP A 80 -11.68 5.44 -10.00
CA TRP A 80 -11.17 6.61 -10.73
C TRP A 80 -9.98 7.26 -10.03
N VAL A 81 -10.06 7.43 -8.71
CA VAL A 81 -8.94 7.97 -7.93
C VAL A 81 -7.71 7.06 -8.06
N GLN A 82 -7.87 5.74 -8.10
CA GLN A 82 -6.75 4.82 -8.29
C GLN A 82 -6.12 4.92 -9.69
N ILE A 83 -6.89 5.17 -10.73
CA ILE A 83 -6.34 5.38 -12.09
C ILE A 83 -5.52 6.66 -12.11
N ILE A 84 -6.09 7.76 -11.64
CA ILE A 84 -5.41 9.06 -11.62
C ILE A 84 -4.11 8.98 -10.80
N LYS A 85 -4.15 8.41 -9.58
CA LYS A 85 -2.95 8.27 -8.74
C LYS A 85 -1.89 7.40 -9.39
N ALA A 86 -2.26 6.33 -10.11
CA ALA A 86 -1.29 5.46 -10.75
C ALA A 86 -0.51 6.20 -11.84
N VAL A 87 -1.18 7.03 -12.63
CA VAL A 87 -0.52 7.89 -13.63
C VAL A 87 0.42 8.89 -12.96
N LEU A 88 -0.06 9.59 -11.92
CA LEU A 88 0.74 10.58 -11.19
C LEU A 88 1.94 9.93 -10.48
N LEU A 89 1.75 8.75 -9.89
CA LEU A 89 2.82 8.01 -9.22
C LEU A 89 3.89 7.55 -10.21
N LEU A 90 3.49 6.97 -11.34
CA LEU A 90 4.42 6.56 -12.39
C LEU A 90 5.18 7.76 -12.96
N PHE A 91 4.51 8.87 -13.20
CA PHE A 91 5.15 10.10 -13.64
C PHE A 91 6.17 10.61 -12.61
N GLY A 92 5.76 10.73 -11.34
CA GLY A 92 6.64 11.19 -10.27
C GLY A 92 7.84 10.30 -10.05
N ALA A 93 7.63 8.97 -10.03
CA ALA A 93 8.71 7.99 -9.89
C ALA A 93 9.67 8.02 -11.10
N SER A 94 9.13 8.13 -12.32
CA SER A 94 9.95 8.23 -13.54
C SER A 94 10.79 9.51 -13.55
N PHE A 95 10.20 10.63 -13.16
CA PHE A 95 10.93 11.90 -13.06
C PHE A 95 12.03 11.81 -11.99
N MET A 96 11.72 11.25 -10.82
CA MET A 96 12.70 11.07 -9.74
C MET A 96 13.87 10.16 -10.17
N ALA A 97 13.56 9.02 -10.78
CA ALA A 97 14.57 8.12 -11.31
C ALA A 97 15.42 8.77 -12.43
N PHE A 98 14.78 9.54 -13.32
CA PHE A 98 15.48 10.31 -14.34
C PHE A 98 16.45 11.32 -13.74
N MET A 99 16.05 12.07 -12.73
CA MET A 99 16.90 13.06 -12.06
C MET A 99 18.07 12.39 -11.32
N VAL A 100 17.85 11.25 -10.67
CA VAL A 100 18.91 10.43 -10.06
C VAL A 100 19.91 9.97 -11.15
N MET A 101 19.41 9.40 -12.24
CA MET A 101 20.28 8.94 -13.34
C MET A 101 21.03 10.08 -14.03
N LYS A 102 20.41 11.26 -14.16
CA LYS A 102 21.07 12.46 -14.65
C LYS A 102 22.23 12.87 -13.76
N HIS A 103 22.07 12.78 -12.43
CA HIS A 103 23.11 13.11 -11.46
C HIS A 103 24.37 12.25 -11.64
N VAL A 104 24.20 10.96 -11.91
CA VAL A 104 25.31 10.00 -12.13
C VAL A 104 25.73 9.84 -13.60
N GLY A 105 25.31 10.76 -14.48
CA GLY A 105 25.65 10.73 -15.91
C GLY A 105 25.05 9.53 -16.66
N PHE A 106 23.85 9.05 -16.27
CA PHE A 106 23.16 7.88 -16.83
C PHE A 106 23.99 6.57 -16.77
N SER A 107 24.91 6.48 -15.79
CA SER A 107 25.74 5.30 -15.55
C SER A 107 25.26 4.54 -14.31
N PHE A 108 24.86 3.28 -14.48
CA PHE A 108 24.55 2.40 -13.35
C PHE A 108 25.79 2.08 -12.50
N ASN A 109 26.97 2.00 -13.13
CA ASN A 109 28.20 1.80 -12.38
C ASN A 109 28.48 2.95 -11.41
N ASN A 110 28.29 4.19 -11.86
CA ASN A 110 28.43 5.36 -11.01
C ASN A 110 27.38 5.36 -9.89
N LEU A 111 26.12 5.03 -10.21
CA LEU A 111 25.05 4.94 -9.21
C LEU A 111 25.42 3.96 -8.09
N PHE A 112 25.93 2.79 -8.43
CA PHE A 112 26.32 1.79 -7.43
C PHE A 112 27.57 2.19 -6.68
N SER A 113 28.60 2.68 -7.37
CA SER A 113 29.87 3.08 -6.74
C SER A 113 29.68 4.24 -5.76
N GLU A 114 28.91 5.26 -6.14
CA GLU A 114 28.60 6.40 -5.25
C GLU A 114 27.75 5.98 -4.05
N ALA A 115 26.75 5.13 -4.26
CA ALA A 115 25.95 4.60 -3.16
C ALA A 115 26.79 3.75 -2.19
N MET A 116 27.69 2.91 -2.69
CA MET A 116 28.60 2.14 -1.87
C MET A 116 29.60 3.02 -1.09
N ALA A 117 30.05 4.11 -1.69
CA ALA A 117 30.99 5.03 -1.05
C ALA A 117 30.39 5.77 0.15
N VAL A 118 29.08 6.08 0.07
CA VAL A 118 28.38 6.82 1.12
C VAL A 118 27.80 5.92 2.21
N HIS A 119 27.40 4.70 1.86
CA HIS A 119 26.69 3.84 2.81
C HIS A 119 27.66 3.19 3.84
N PRO A 120 27.34 3.17 5.14
CA PRO A 120 28.24 2.62 6.19
C PRO A 120 28.67 1.15 5.96
N LYS A 121 27.84 0.36 5.24
CA LYS A 121 28.17 -1.03 4.89
C LYS A 121 29.01 -1.16 3.61
N GLY A 122 29.29 -0.06 2.90
CA GLY A 122 30.10 -0.09 1.67
C GLY A 122 29.57 -1.10 0.64
N VAL A 123 30.47 -1.96 0.14
CA VAL A 123 30.15 -3.01 -0.85
C VAL A 123 29.11 -4.02 -0.37
N ASP A 124 28.91 -4.17 0.93
CA ASP A 124 27.96 -5.13 1.48
C ASP A 124 26.50 -4.82 1.17
N ILE A 125 26.17 -3.59 0.75
CA ILE A 125 24.83 -3.26 0.28
C ILE A 125 24.45 -3.98 -1.02
N MET A 126 25.44 -4.42 -1.80
CA MET A 126 25.25 -5.18 -3.03
C MET A 126 25.08 -6.68 -2.80
N LYS A 127 25.37 -7.16 -1.59
CA LYS A 127 25.26 -8.58 -1.25
C LYS A 127 23.80 -8.98 -1.02
N PRO A 128 23.39 -10.21 -1.41
CA PRO A 128 22.09 -10.74 -1.05
C PRO A 128 21.97 -10.89 0.48
N GLY A 129 20.74 -10.89 1.00
CA GLY A 129 20.49 -11.10 2.43
C GLY A 129 20.52 -9.81 3.28
N GLY A 130 20.51 -8.63 2.66
CA GLY A 130 20.47 -7.35 3.39
C GLY A 130 19.23 -7.17 4.27
N LEU A 131 18.08 -7.65 3.82
CA LEU A 131 16.83 -7.60 4.59
C LEU A 131 16.62 -8.86 5.45
N VAL A 132 16.87 -10.03 4.88
CA VAL A 132 16.71 -11.34 5.56
C VAL A 132 17.95 -12.18 5.31
N LYS A 133 18.69 -12.50 6.39
CA LYS A 133 19.97 -13.24 6.30
C LYS A 133 19.78 -14.74 6.17
N ASP A 134 18.72 -15.29 6.80
CA ASP A 134 18.44 -16.72 6.78
C ASP A 134 17.81 -17.13 5.44
N PRO A 135 18.37 -18.12 4.72
CA PRO A 135 17.88 -18.54 3.41
C PRO A 135 16.43 -19.06 3.41
N ILE A 136 16.03 -19.77 4.47
CA ILE A 136 14.66 -20.31 4.58
C ILE A 136 13.66 -19.16 4.75
N SER A 137 13.99 -18.19 5.61
CA SER A 137 13.18 -16.99 5.81
C SER A 137 13.12 -16.14 4.54
N ALA A 138 14.20 -16.06 3.75
CA ALA A 138 14.21 -15.36 2.47
C ALA A 138 13.29 -16.04 1.43
N LEU A 139 13.36 -17.37 1.33
CA LEU A 139 12.44 -18.15 0.47
C LEU A 139 10.99 -18.01 0.91
N SER A 140 10.72 -18.10 2.21
CA SER A 140 9.39 -17.91 2.79
C SER A 140 8.83 -16.52 2.49
N LEU A 141 9.65 -15.47 2.65
CA LEU A 141 9.28 -14.10 2.32
C LEU A 141 8.99 -13.97 0.82
N GLY A 142 9.83 -14.53 -0.05
CA GLY A 142 9.62 -14.51 -1.50
C GLY A 142 8.31 -15.18 -1.92
N LEU A 143 8.03 -16.37 -1.38
CA LEU A 143 6.76 -17.08 -1.61
C LEU A 143 5.57 -16.31 -1.05
N GLY A 144 5.70 -15.74 0.15
CA GLY A 144 4.68 -14.91 0.77
C GLY A 144 4.36 -13.65 -0.05
N LEU A 145 5.36 -12.98 -0.58
CA LEU A 145 5.17 -11.82 -1.46
C LEU A 145 4.55 -12.22 -2.81
N MET A 146 4.99 -13.33 -3.42
CA MET A 146 4.48 -13.77 -4.72
C MET A 146 3.01 -14.21 -4.66
N PHE A 147 2.67 -15.11 -3.74
CA PHE A 147 1.31 -15.63 -3.63
C PHE A 147 0.39 -14.71 -2.82
N GLY A 148 0.91 -14.05 -1.80
CA GLY A 148 0.15 -13.14 -0.94
C GLY A 148 -0.36 -11.91 -1.68
N THR A 149 0.48 -11.27 -2.50
CA THR A 149 0.05 -10.11 -3.29
C THR A 149 -0.98 -10.48 -4.36
N ALA A 150 -0.88 -11.66 -4.96
CA ALA A 150 -1.87 -12.17 -5.91
C ALA A 150 -3.23 -12.47 -5.25
N GLY A 151 -3.23 -12.84 -3.97
CA GLY A 151 -4.43 -13.20 -3.20
C GLY A 151 -5.09 -12.09 -2.40
N LEU A 152 -4.62 -10.83 -2.52
CA LEU A 152 -5.15 -9.72 -1.75
C LEU A 152 -6.64 -9.46 -2.04
N PRO A 153 -7.52 -9.44 -1.01
CA PRO A 153 -8.97 -9.36 -1.19
C PRO A 153 -9.43 -8.17 -2.02
N HIS A 154 -8.88 -6.99 -1.76
CA HIS A 154 -9.21 -5.75 -2.48
C HIS A 154 -8.73 -5.74 -3.94
N ILE A 155 -7.76 -6.58 -4.32
CA ILE A 155 -7.34 -6.77 -5.70
C ILE A 155 -8.28 -7.74 -6.40
N LEU A 156 -8.59 -8.88 -5.76
CA LEU A 156 -9.47 -9.89 -6.33
C LEU A 156 -10.88 -9.37 -6.59
N MET A 157 -11.41 -8.51 -5.72
CA MET A 157 -12.72 -7.86 -5.92
C MET A 157 -12.79 -7.03 -7.22
N ARG A 158 -11.66 -6.53 -7.73
CA ARG A 158 -11.62 -5.75 -8.98
C ARG A 158 -11.99 -6.56 -10.21
N PHE A 159 -11.77 -7.87 -10.19
CA PHE A 159 -12.16 -8.74 -11.31
C PHE A 159 -13.67 -8.82 -11.51
N PHE A 160 -14.47 -8.48 -10.49
CA PHE A 160 -15.93 -8.42 -10.62
C PHE A 160 -16.44 -7.12 -11.27
N THR A 161 -15.56 -6.12 -11.42
CA THR A 161 -15.91 -4.82 -12.02
C THR A 161 -15.64 -4.75 -13.53
N VAL A 162 -15.03 -5.79 -14.12
CA VAL A 162 -14.77 -5.86 -15.57
C VAL A 162 -15.87 -6.60 -16.31
N SER A 163 -16.08 -6.25 -17.58
CA SER A 163 -17.20 -6.74 -18.40
C SER A 163 -17.09 -8.22 -18.75
N ASP A 164 -15.89 -8.70 -19.04
CA ASP A 164 -15.65 -10.07 -19.46
C ASP A 164 -14.25 -10.61 -19.09
N ALA A 165 -14.04 -11.92 -19.30
CA ALA A 165 -12.79 -12.60 -18.97
C ALA A 165 -11.61 -12.17 -19.88
N ARG A 166 -11.85 -11.65 -21.07
CA ARG A 166 -10.81 -11.16 -21.97
C ARG A 166 -10.25 -9.85 -21.47
N GLU A 167 -11.13 -8.94 -21.07
CA GLU A 167 -10.73 -7.67 -20.46
C GLU A 167 -10.03 -7.88 -19.11
N ALA A 168 -10.48 -8.86 -18.30
CA ALA A 168 -9.79 -9.24 -17.08
C ALA A 168 -8.33 -9.67 -17.34
N ARG A 169 -8.11 -10.53 -18.36
CA ARG A 169 -6.75 -10.97 -18.73
C ARG A 169 -5.88 -9.83 -19.25
N LYS A 170 -6.44 -8.92 -20.06
CA LYS A 170 -5.72 -7.74 -20.53
C LYS A 170 -5.32 -6.84 -19.37
N SER A 171 -6.22 -6.62 -18.41
CA SER A 171 -5.93 -5.80 -17.23
C SER A 171 -4.78 -6.36 -16.40
N VAL A 172 -4.72 -7.69 -16.22
CA VAL A 172 -3.59 -8.35 -15.55
C VAL A 172 -2.28 -8.14 -16.30
N PHE A 173 -2.28 -8.29 -17.61
CA PHE A 173 -1.09 -8.07 -18.44
C PHE A 173 -0.55 -6.65 -18.30
N TYR A 174 -1.42 -5.64 -18.44
CA TYR A 174 -1.01 -4.24 -18.26
C TYR A 174 -0.57 -3.94 -16.83
N ALA A 175 -1.30 -4.44 -15.82
CA ALA A 175 -0.93 -4.25 -14.43
C ALA A 175 0.45 -4.85 -14.12
N THR A 176 0.74 -6.05 -14.62
CA THR A 176 2.05 -6.69 -14.46
C THR A 176 3.17 -5.87 -15.12
N GLY A 177 2.94 -5.36 -16.32
CA GLY A 177 3.89 -4.50 -17.03
C GLY A 177 4.18 -3.20 -16.27
N PHE A 178 3.14 -2.50 -15.81
CA PHE A 178 3.29 -1.25 -15.05
C PHE A 178 3.93 -1.49 -13.67
N MET A 179 3.55 -2.55 -12.97
CA MET A 179 4.19 -2.89 -11.70
C MET A 179 5.66 -3.26 -11.88
N GLY A 180 5.99 -4.06 -12.89
CA GLY A 180 7.37 -4.41 -13.21
C GLY A 180 8.25 -3.19 -13.52
N SER A 181 7.75 -2.27 -14.35
CA SER A 181 8.45 -1.01 -14.64
C SER A 181 8.61 -0.14 -13.39
N PHE A 182 7.59 -0.07 -12.54
CA PHE A 182 7.67 0.65 -11.27
C PHE A 182 8.73 0.07 -10.33
N TYR A 183 8.88 -1.25 -10.25
CA TYR A 183 9.94 -1.88 -9.45
C TYR A 183 11.35 -1.51 -9.95
N ILE A 184 11.55 -1.38 -11.26
CA ILE A 184 12.83 -0.89 -11.81
C ILE A 184 13.07 0.56 -11.36
N LEU A 185 12.04 1.42 -11.41
CA LEU A 185 12.15 2.80 -10.95
C LEU A 185 12.47 2.86 -9.45
N THR A 186 11.81 2.06 -8.61
CA THR A 186 12.07 2.04 -7.17
C THR A 186 13.48 1.57 -6.82
N PHE A 187 14.06 0.68 -7.62
CA PHE A 187 15.46 0.28 -7.48
C PHE A 187 16.40 1.48 -7.69
N ILE A 188 16.23 2.24 -8.77
CA ILE A 188 17.02 3.46 -9.04
C ILE A 188 16.80 4.50 -7.93
N ILE A 189 15.57 4.73 -7.53
CA ILE A 189 15.18 5.65 -6.45
C ILE A 189 15.83 5.25 -5.13
N GLY A 190 15.87 3.94 -4.81
CA GLY A 190 16.47 3.43 -3.58
C GLY A 190 17.97 3.72 -3.50
N PHE A 191 18.73 3.44 -4.56
CA PHE A 191 20.16 3.79 -4.60
C PHE A 191 20.39 5.30 -4.64
N GLY A 192 19.54 6.05 -5.35
CA GLY A 192 19.56 7.51 -5.33
C GLY A 192 19.31 8.10 -3.93
N ALA A 193 18.40 7.51 -3.16
CA ALA A 193 18.17 7.93 -1.79
C ALA A 193 19.36 7.64 -0.87
N ILE A 194 20.02 6.48 -1.02
CA ILE A 194 21.28 6.19 -0.29
C ILE A 194 22.30 7.26 -0.58
N MET A 195 22.52 7.59 -1.86
CA MET A 195 23.54 8.51 -2.32
C MET A 195 23.26 9.96 -1.93
N LEU A 196 22.05 10.49 -2.24
CA LEU A 196 21.75 11.92 -2.11
C LEU A 196 21.16 12.29 -0.73
N VAL A 197 20.39 11.38 -0.12
CA VAL A 197 19.74 11.62 1.17
C VAL A 197 20.58 11.04 2.31
N GLY A 198 21.11 9.84 2.13
CA GLY A 198 21.93 9.17 3.14
C GLY A 198 23.24 9.90 3.46
N ALA A 199 23.80 10.66 2.52
CA ALA A 199 25.00 11.48 2.72
C ALA A 199 24.71 12.83 3.40
N ASN A 200 23.49 13.38 3.23
CA ASN A 200 23.20 14.76 3.62
C ASN A 200 22.68 14.83 5.07
N PRO A 201 23.37 15.58 5.97
CA PRO A 201 22.94 15.79 7.36
C PRO A 201 21.58 16.49 7.47
N GLU A 202 21.16 17.29 6.50
CA GLU A 202 19.89 18.03 6.49
C GLU A 202 18.67 17.10 6.63
N TYR A 203 18.77 15.88 6.15
CA TYR A 203 17.69 14.87 6.23
C TYR A 203 17.80 13.95 7.45
N LYS A 204 18.73 14.21 8.35
CA LYS A 204 18.99 13.39 9.54
C LYS A 204 18.66 14.13 10.83
N ASP A 205 18.21 13.39 11.81
CA ASP A 205 18.04 13.87 13.17
C ASP A 205 19.39 13.91 13.93
N ALA A 206 19.38 14.40 15.16
CA ALA A 206 20.56 14.49 16.02
C ALA A 206 21.21 13.10 16.32
N ALA A 207 20.47 12.02 16.19
CA ALA A 207 20.95 10.66 16.33
C ALA A 207 21.52 10.05 15.03
N GLY A 208 21.44 10.80 13.91
CA GLY A 208 21.90 10.35 12.60
C GLY A 208 20.90 9.49 11.83
N HIS A 209 19.69 9.33 12.34
CA HIS A 209 18.62 8.63 11.63
C HIS A 209 17.88 9.57 10.67
N LEU A 210 17.28 8.98 9.65
CA LEU A 210 16.47 9.74 8.69
C LEU A 210 15.24 10.33 9.39
N ILE A 211 15.00 11.63 9.22
CA ILE A 211 13.83 12.34 9.77
C ILE A 211 12.55 11.67 9.27
N GLY A 212 11.66 11.26 10.18
CA GLY A 212 10.45 10.51 9.86
C GLY A 212 10.67 9.01 9.57
N GLY A 213 11.92 8.52 9.67
CA GLY A 213 12.30 7.12 9.46
C GLY A 213 12.53 6.74 8.00
N ASN A 214 12.96 5.51 7.78
CA ASN A 214 13.35 5.01 6.45
C ASN A 214 12.22 5.05 5.40
N ASN A 215 10.97 5.02 5.84
CA ASN A 215 9.80 5.12 4.94
C ASN A 215 9.70 6.49 4.26
N MET A 216 10.37 7.52 4.80
CA MET A 216 10.38 8.87 4.22
C MET A 216 11.54 9.10 3.23
N ALA A 217 12.38 8.10 2.98
CA ALA A 217 13.55 8.24 2.10
C ALA A 217 13.20 8.76 0.69
N ALA A 218 12.12 8.26 0.09
CA ALA A 218 11.67 8.71 -1.22
C ALA A 218 11.13 10.16 -1.20
N VAL A 219 10.52 10.59 -0.09
CA VAL A 219 10.01 11.95 0.12
C VAL A 219 11.18 12.93 0.23
N HIS A 220 12.20 12.60 1.01
CA HIS A 220 13.42 13.40 1.09
C HIS A 220 14.18 13.43 -0.24
N LEU A 221 14.22 12.31 -0.96
CA LEU A 221 14.83 12.28 -2.29
C LEU A 221 14.09 13.22 -3.26
N ALA A 222 12.76 13.26 -3.21
CA ALA A 222 12.00 14.20 -4.02
C ALA A 222 12.40 15.65 -3.76
N ASN A 223 12.64 16.02 -2.49
CA ASN A 223 13.18 17.32 -2.14
C ASN A 223 14.59 17.53 -2.71
N ALA A 224 15.48 16.56 -2.54
CA ALA A 224 16.86 16.64 -3.00
C ALA A 224 16.99 16.82 -4.53
N VAL A 225 16.12 16.19 -5.32
CA VAL A 225 16.21 16.24 -6.80
C VAL A 225 15.33 17.28 -7.46
N GLY A 226 14.29 17.77 -6.80
CA GLY A 226 13.30 18.68 -7.41
C GLY A 226 12.83 19.81 -6.49
N GLY A 227 13.45 19.97 -5.31
CA GLY A 227 13.14 21.03 -4.35
C GLY A 227 11.71 20.91 -3.76
N ASN A 228 11.27 21.98 -3.12
CA ASN A 228 10.01 22.01 -2.37
C ASN A 228 8.77 21.79 -3.23
N LEU A 229 8.78 22.21 -4.49
CA LEU A 229 7.64 22.02 -5.40
C LEU A 229 7.43 20.52 -5.68
N PHE A 230 8.51 19.80 -5.97
CA PHE A 230 8.44 18.39 -6.27
C PHE A 230 8.23 17.55 -5.00
N LEU A 231 8.76 17.98 -3.85
CA LEU A 231 8.42 17.42 -2.54
C LEU A 231 6.91 17.47 -2.31
N GLY A 232 6.28 18.65 -2.51
CA GLY A 232 4.83 18.80 -2.36
C GLY A 232 4.04 17.90 -3.31
N PHE A 233 4.46 17.80 -4.57
CA PHE A 233 3.84 16.92 -5.56
C PHE A 233 3.91 15.45 -5.14
N ILE A 234 5.10 14.93 -4.82
CA ILE A 234 5.29 13.53 -4.42
C ILE A 234 4.55 13.20 -3.12
N SER A 235 4.55 14.13 -2.17
CA SER A 235 3.83 13.98 -0.90
C SER A 235 2.32 13.89 -1.11
N ALA A 236 1.76 14.73 -1.98
CA ALA A 236 0.33 14.69 -2.33
C ALA A 236 -0.03 13.37 -3.04
N VAL A 237 0.81 12.90 -3.97
CA VAL A 237 0.63 11.62 -4.67
C VAL A 237 0.74 10.44 -3.71
N ALA A 238 1.71 10.46 -2.79
CA ALA A 238 1.86 9.44 -1.76
C ALA A 238 0.62 9.39 -0.85
N PHE A 239 0.15 10.53 -0.37
CA PHE A 239 -1.04 10.63 0.47
C PHE A 239 -2.30 10.13 -0.27
N ALA A 240 -2.52 10.56 -1.52
CA ALA A 240 -3.61 10.07 -2.36
C ALA A 240 -3.53 8.55 -2.59
N THR A 241 -2.31 8.01 -2.69
CA THR A 241 -2.07 6.57 -2.83
C THR A 241 -2.49 5.81 -1.58
N ILE A 242 -2.11 6.28 -0.40
CA ILE A 242 -2.51 5.69 0.88
C ILE A 242 -4.03 5.73 1.03
N LEU A 243 -4.68 6.89 0.80
CA LEU A 243 -6.13 7.04 0.84
C LEU A 243 -6.86 6.01 -0.03
N ALA A 244 -6.42 5.84 -1.27
CA ALA A 244 -7.06 4.93 -2.21
C ALA A 244 -6.87 3.45 -1.84
N VAL A 245 -5.71 3.07 -1.27
CA VAL A 245 -5.46 1.70 -0.78
C VAL A 245 -6.34 1.41 0.44
N VAL A 246 -6.36 2.32 1.40
CA VAL A 246 -7.18 2.18 2.62
C VAL A 246 -8.66 2.06 2.27
N ALA A 247 -9.16 2.86 1.33
CA ALA A 247 -10.55 2.75 0.88
C ALA A 247 -10.86 1.36 0.31
N GLY A 248 -9.97 0.81 -0.53
CA GLY A 248 -10.13 -0.53 -1.10
C GLY A 248 -10.11 -1.63 -0.03
N LEU A 249 -9.18 -1.54 0.93
CA LEU A 249 -9.09 -2.48 2.05
C LEU A 249 -10.32 -2.43 2.96
N THR A 250 -10.78 -1.22 3.31
CA THR A 250 -11.95 -1.03 4.15
C THR A 250 -13.21 -1.59 3.50
N LEU A 251 -13.39 -1.35 2.18
CA LEU A 251 -14.50 -1.93 1.42
C LEU A 251 -14.42 -3.46 1.38
N ALA A 252 -13.22 -4.03 1.19
CA ALA A 252 -13.03 -5.49 1.22
C ALA A 252 -13.35 -6.08 2.58
N GLY A 253 -12.91 -5.46 3.68
CA GLY A 253 -13.25 -5.87 5.04
C GLY A 253 -14.75 -5.75 5.32
N ALA A 254 -15.37 -4.64 4.93
CA ALA A 254 -16.80 -4.44 5.09
C ALA A 254 -17.62 -5.46 4.30
N SER A 255 -17.20 -5.83 3.08
CA SER A 255 -17.85 -6.89 2.29
C SER A 255 -17.68 -8.28 2.91
N ALA A 256 -16.51 -8.58 3.47
CA ALA A 256 -16.29 -9.85 4.16
C ALA A 256 -17.22 -10.00 5.38
N VAL A 257 -17.47 -8.92 6.14
CA VAL A 257 -18.39 -8.95 7.27
C VAL A 257 -19.86 -8.98 6.81
N SER A 258 -20.24 -8.05 5.92
CA SER A 258 -21.65 -7.89 5.55
C SER A 258 -22.15 -8.98 4.61
N HIS A 259 -21.39 -9.32 3.58
CA HIS A 259 -21.77 -10.31 2.58
C HIS A 259 -21.42 -11.73 3.03
N ASP A 260 -20.14 -12.02 3.33
CA ASP A 260 -19.72 -13.38 3.58
C ASP A 260 -20.22 -13.92 4.93
N LEU A 261 -20.10 -13.13 6.02
CA LEU A 261 -20.53 -13.57 7.35
C LEU A 261 -22.01 -13.28 7.59
N TYR A 262 -22.43 -12.01 7.50
CA TYR A 262 -23.79 -11.66 7.91
C TYR A 262 -24.85 -12.26 6.98
N ALA A 263 -24.80 -11.95 5.67
CA ALA A 263 -25.86 -12.36 4.74
C ALA A 263 -25.84 -13.85 4.40
N ASN A 264 -24.68 -14.51 4.41
CA ASN A 264 -24.56 -15.89 3.96
C ASN A 264 -24.35 -16.92 5.08
N VAL A 265 -23.90 -16.50 6.28
CA VAL A 265 -23.68 -17.41 7.42
C VAL A 265 -24.70 -17.16 8.53
N PHE A 266 -24.79 -15.93 9.05
CA PHE A 266 -25.61 -15.62 10.21
C PHE A 266 -27.09 -15.44 9.87
N LYS A 267 -27.42 -14.69 8.83
CA LYS A 267 -28.80 -14.38 8.44
C LYS A 267 -29.03 -14.70 6.96
N LYS A 268 -29.23 -15.97 6.65
CA LYS A 268 -29.56 -16.41 5.30
C LYS A 268 -30.84 -15.73 4.81
N GLY A 269 -30.75 -15.03 3.66
CA GLY A 269 -31.86 -14.25 3.11
C GLY A 269 -31.94 -12.81 3.62
N ALA A 270 -30.84 -12.25 4.15
CA ALA A 270 -30.74 -10.83 4.45
C ALA A 270 -31.05 -9.99 3.20
N THR A 271 -31.75 -8.88 3.38
CA THR A 271 -32.05 -7.95 2.29
C THR A 271 -30.82 -7.09 1.95
N GLU A 272 -30.73 -6.60 0.70
CA GLU A 272 -29.64 -5.68 0.30
C GLU A 272 -29.52 -4.46 1.22
N ARG A 273 -30.66 -3.95 1.74
CA ARG A 273 -30.66 -2.82 2.68
C ARG A 273 -30.01 -3.17 4.01
N GLU A 274 -30.23 -4.39 4.50
CA GLU A 274 -29.60 -4.87 5.75
C GLU A 274 -28.10 -5.10 5.54
N GLU A 275 -27.72 -5.70 4.43
CA GLU A 275 -26.33 -5.91 4.06
C GLU A 275 -25.57 -4.57 3.95
N LEU A 276 -26.12 -3.58 3.25
CA LEU A 276 -25.59 -2.22 3.17
C LEU A 276 -25.47 -1.54 4.54
N ARG A 277 -26.47 -1.74 5.42
CA ARG A 277 -26.42 -1.19 6.78
C ARG A 277 -25.28 -1.80 7.60
N VAL A 278 -25.12 -3.13 7.56
CA VAL A 278 -24.03 -3.82 8.23
C VAL A 278 -22.67 -3.37 7.66
N SER A 279 -22.55 -3.25 6.34
CA SER A 279 -21.34 -2.74 5.69
C SER A 279 -20.97 -1.34 6.21
N LYS A 280 -21.94 -0.40 6.25
CA LYS A 280 -21.73 0.96 6.75
C LYS A 280 -21.32 1.03 8.22
N ILE A 281 -21.81 0.10 9.06
CA ILE A 281 -21.42 0.00 10.47
C ILE A 281 -20.02 -0.59 10.62
N THR A 282 -19.66 -1.55 9.77
CA THR A 282 -18.35 -2.21 9.82
C THR A 282 -17.19 -1.26 9.49
N VAL A 283 -17.40 -0.29 8.60
CA VAL A 283 -16.37 0.69 8.20
C VAL A 283 -15.79 1.44 9.40
N PRO A 284 -16.56 2.16 10.24
CA PRO A 284 -16.02 2.85 11.42
C PRO A 284 -15.45 1.89 12.48
N VAL A 285 -16.08 0.73 12.68
CA VAL A 285 -15.62 -0.27 13.66
C VAL A 285 -14.22 -0.78 13.29
N SER A 286 -13.96 -1.05 12.02
CA SER A 286 -12.63 -1.45 11.56
C SER A 286 -11.56 -0.41 11.89
N TYR A 287 -11.87 0.88 11.79
CA TYR A 287 -10.95 1.97 12.12
C TYR A 287 -10.67 2.12 13.62
N THR A 288 -11.70 2.03 14.45
CA THR A 288 -11.54 2.20 15.91
C THR A 288 -10.74 1.06 16.54
N HIS A 289 -10.95 -0.18 16.10
CA HIS A 289 -10.15 -1.32 16.56
C HIS A 289 -8.67 -1.24 16.11
N LEU A 290 -8.41 -0.80 14.89
CA LEU A 290 -7.05 -0.66 14.36
C LEU A 290 -6.24 0.39 15.11
N ARG A 291 -6.85 1.52 15.49
CA ARG A 291 -6.21 2.55 16.31
C ARG A 291 -5.78 2.02 17.69
N ALA A 292 -6.59 1.19 18.31
CA ALA A 292 -6.27 0.61 19.62
C ALA A 292 -5.05 -0.35 19.54
N HIS A 293 -4.84 -1.01 18.40
CA HIS A 293 -3.69 -1.89 18.18
C HIS A 293 -2.42 -1.13 17.76
N GLU A 294 -2.56 -0.02 17.03
CA GLU A 294 -1.43 0.82 16.62
C GLU A 294 -0.74 1.49 17.82
N THR A 295 -1.51 1.96 18.79
CA THR A 295 -0.96 2.53 20.03
C THR A 295 -0.22 1.51 20.89
N LYS A 296 -0.54 0.22 20.81
CA LYS A 296 0.17 -0.86 21.53
C LYS A 296 1.41 -1.36 20.80
N ALA A 297 1.49 -1.22 19.47
CA ALA A 297 2.63 -1.68 18.68
C ALA A 297 3.81 -0.67 18.66
N ASN A 298 3.56 0.57 19.09
CA ASN A 298 4.57 1.64 19.18
C ASN A 298 5.03 1.96 20.62
N LEU A 299 4.60 1.16 21.61
CA LEU A 299 5.15 1.13 22.98
C LEU A 299 6.15 -0.02 23.13
#